data_90a4927bbd350ca0da3159a5feb28159
#
_entry.id   90a4927bbd350ca0da3159a5feb28159
#
_cell.length_a   1.000
_cell.length_b   1.000
_cell.length_c   1.000
_cell.angle_alpha   90.00
_cell.angle_beta   90.00
_cell.angle_gamma   90.00
#
_symmetry.space_group_name_H-M   'P 1'
#
loop_
_entity.id
_entity.type
_entity.pdbx_description
1 polymer ?
#
loop_
_entity_poly.entity_id
_entity_poly.type
_entity_poly.pdbx_seq_one_letter_code
_entity_poly.pdbx_strand_id
1 'polypeptide(L)'
;MKKNFEVTRILPYKHTLLFEQIADFERYEQYLPFCNASRSLNTDNKDFSQIGELEFEIAGVNYKIKSGNIIEDERILITQIKGPFKEMRASWDVEQIDEGSSKISLKVYAKDSYFLGILLSDSMVEKFVDVFLESFAKDLASRNKKEN
;
A
#
# COMPACT_ATOMS: atom_id res chain seq x y z
N MET A 1 -6.01 21.04 2.08
CA MET A 1 -7.16 20.28 1.55
C MET A 1 -7.13 18.88 2.12
N LYS A 2 -8.28 18.37 2.55
CA LYS A 2 -8.40 17.03 3.12
C LYS A 2 -9.06 16.11 2.10
N LYS A 3 -8.51 14.91 1.92
CA LYS A 3 -9.07 13.88 1.04
C LYS A 3 -9.22 12.56 1.75
N ASN A 4 -10.33 11.88 1.48
CA ASN A 4 -10.61 10.53 1.94
C ASN A 4 -10.92 9.67 0.72
N PHE A 5 -10.25 8.53 0.64
CA PHE A 5 -10.48 7.56 -0.42
C PHE A 5 -10.79 6.20 0.19
N GLU A 6 -11.67 5.47 -0.49
CA GLU A 6 -11.92 4.07 -0.15
C GLU A 6 -12.07 3.30 -1.45
N VAL A 7 -11.26 2.27 -1.62
CA VAL A 7 -11.30 1.39 -2.78
C VAL A 7 -11.38 -0.04 -2.29
N THR A 8 -12.33 -0.79 -2.83
CA THR A 8 -12.56 -2.19 -2.47
C THR A 8 -12.52 -3.04 -3.73
N ARG A 9 -11.83 -4.19 -3.66
CA ARG A 9 -11.74 -5.16 -4.76
C ARG A 9 -11.83 -6.57 -4.20
N ILE A 10 -12.31 -7.49 -5.02
CA ILE A 10 -12.33 -8.92 -4.70
C ILE A 10 -11.28 -9.60 -5.57
N LEU A 11 -10.39 -10.35 -4.93
CA LEU A 11 -9.29 -11.03 -5.60
C LEU A 11 -9.37 -12.54 -5.36
N PRO A 12 -9.00 -13.37 -6.36
CA PRO A 12 -9.10 -14.83 -6.27
C PRO A 12 -7.92 -15.44 -5.51
N TYR A 13 -7.67 -14.96 -4.29
CA TYR A 13 -6.59 -15.44 -3.42
C TYR A 13 -7.07 -15.51 -1.98
N LYS A 14 -6.47 -16.41 -1.20
CA LYS A 14 -6.72 -16.51 0.24
C LYS A 14 -6.23 -15.25 0.93
N HIS A 15 -6.92 -14.85 2.00
CA HIS A 15 -6.60 -13.63 2.73
C HIS A 15 -5.16 -13.64 3.31
N THR A 16 -4.67 -14.80 3.74
CA THR A 16 -3.30 -14.91 4.27
C THR A 16 -2.25 -14.57 3.23
N LEU A 17 -2.43 -15.02 1.98
CA LEU A 17 -1.51 -14.71 0.88
C LEU A 17 -1.50 -13.21 0.57
N LEU A 18 -2.68 -12.61 0.49
CA LEU A 18 -2.80 -11.18 0.22
C LEU A 18 -2.23 -10.35 1.36
N PHE A 19 -2.51 -10.74 2.59
CA PHE A 19 -2.01 -10.04 3.78
C PHE A 19 -0.49 -10.06 3.83
N GLU A 20 0.13 -11.21 3.61
CA GLU A 20 1.58 -11.35 3.57
C GLU A 20 2.19 -10.51 2.45
N GLN A 21 1.54 -10.46 1.29
CA GLN A 21 1.98 -9.65 0.15
C GLN A 21 1.99 -8.16 0.51
N ILE A 22 0.93 -7.68 1.16
CA ILE A 22 0.82 -6.28 1.55
C ILE A 22 1.84 -5.94 2.65
N ALA A 23 2.03 -6.84 3.61
CA ALA A 23 2.94 -6.62 4.73
C ALA A 23 4.41 -6.62 4.32
N ASP A 24 4.76 -7.34 3.26
CA ASP A 24 6.13 -7.46 2.76
C ASP A 24 6.48 -6.30 1.81
N PHE A 25 6.49 -5.10 2.35
CA PHE A 25 6.67 -3.90 1.54
C PHE A 25 8.10 -3.75 0.98
N GLU A 26 9.09 -4.43 1.53
CA GLU A 26 10.46 -4.39 0.99
C GLU A 26 10.55 -4.94 -0.43
N ARG A 27 9.60 -5.79 -0.82
CA ARG A 27 9.56 -6.36 -2.15
C ARG A 27 8.82 -5.48 -3.17
N TYR A 28 8.18 -4.41 -2.74
CA TYR A 28 7.38 -3.54 -3.63
C TYR A 28 8.22 -3.01 -4.80
N GLU A 29 9.47 -2.65 -4.59
CA GLU A 29 10.35 -2.16 -5.65
C GLU A 29 10.62 -3.20 -6.74
N GLN A 30 10.41 -4.48 -6.45
CA GLN A 30 10.65 -5.56 -7.39
C GLN A 30 9.50 -5.74 -8.40
N TYR A 31 8.28 -5.37 -8.03
CA TYR A 31 7.13 -5.63 -8.88
C TYR A 31 6.18 -4.45 -9.11
N LEU A 32 6.21 -3.42 -8.28
CA LEU A 32 5.35 -2.24 -8.50
C LEU A 32 6.04 -1.29 -9.49
N PRO A 33 5.40 -0.98 -10.62
CA PRO A 33 6.06 -0.20 -11.67
C PRO A 33 6.37 1.24 -11.31
N PHE A 34 5.69 1.80 -10.32
CA PHE A 34 5.91 3.18 -9.86
C PHE A 34 6.76 3.26 -8.58
N CYS A 35 7.15 2.12 -8.01
CA CYS A 35 7.94 2.09 -6.78
C CYS A 35 9.42 1.93 -7.13
N ASN A 36 10.20 2.97 -6.90
CA ASN A 36 11.62 2.99 -7.21
C ASN A 36 12.48 2.42 -6.09
N ALA A 37 12.02 2.50 -4.86
CA ALA A 37 12.73 1.94 -3.70
C ALA A 37 11.74 1.62 -2.59
N SER A 38 12.02 0.54 -1.87
CA SER A 38 11.27 0.12 -0.70
C SER A 38 12.23 -0.50 0.31
N ARG A 39 12.27 0.05 1.52
CA ARG A 39 13.21 -0.38 2.56
C ARG A 39 12.56 -0.46 3.91
N SER A 40 12.96 -1.45 4.69
CA SER A 40 12.66 -1.51 6.10
C SER A 40 13.72 -0.75 6.88
N LEU A 41 13.29 0.13 7.79
CA LEU A 41 14.19 0.87 8.64
C LEU A 41 14.22 0.21 10.02
N ASN A 42 15.40 -0.15 10.48
CA ASN A 42 15.57 -0.76 11.79
C ASN A 42 15.65 0.36 12.82
N THR A 43 14.55 0.59 13.51
CA THR A 43 14.46 1.60 14.57
C THR A 43 13.98 0.97 15.87
N ASP A 44 14.35 1.59 16.99
CA ASP A 44 13.90 1.16 18.32
C ASP A 44 12.52 1.72 18.69
N ASN A 45 11.77 2.20 17.73
CA ASN A 45 10.45 2.75 17.94
C ASN A 45 9.45 1.64 18.27
N LYS A 46 8.92 1.65 19.48
CA LYS A 46 7.98 0.64 19.97
C LYS A 46 6.53 0.91 19.61
N ASP A 47 6.25 2.09 19.02
CA ASP A 47 4.89 2.49 18.67
C ASP A 47 4.39 1.79 17.38
N PHE A 48 5.31 1.24 16.57
CA PHE A 48 4.97 0.63 15.30
C PHE A 48 5.54 -0.79 15.20
N SER A 49 4.81 -1.65 14.48
CA SER A 49 5.29 -3.01 14.15
C SER A 49 6.44 -2.97 13.14
N GLN A 50 6.36 -2.04 12.20
CA GLN A 50 7.37 -1.84 11.16
C GLN A 50 7.52 -0.35 10.90
N ILE A 51 8.73 0.06 10.51
CA ILE A 51 8.95 1.39 9.93
C ILE A 51 9.59 1.18 8.57
N GLY A 52 9.00 1.78 7.56
CA GLY A 52 9.45 1.63 6.18
C GLY A 52 9.62 2.96 5.47
N GLU A 53 10.37 2.91 4.38
CA GLU A 53 10.57 4.05 3.49
C GLU A 53 10.30 3.59 2.06
N LEU A 54 9.43 4.31 1.37
CA LEU A 54 9.06 4.03 -0.01
C LEU A 54 9.34 5.27 -0.87
N GLU A 55 9.83 5.03 -2.08
CA GLU A 55 9.99 6.07 -3.08
C GLU A 55 9.08 5.75 -4.24
N PHE A 56 8.16 6.67 -4.54
CA PHE A 56 7.21 6.54 -5.64
C PHE A 56 7.46 7.62 -6.68
N GLU A 57 7.34 7.25 -7.95
CA GLU A 57 7.35 8.21 -9.05
C GLU A 57 5.92 8.39 -9.57
N ILE A 58 5.42 9.62 -9.49
CA ILE A 58 4.10 10.00 -9.97
C ILE A 58 4.26 11.23 -10.86
N ALA A 59 3.81 11.12 -12.12
CA ALA A 59 3.88 12.21 -13.09
C ALA A 59 5.29 12.81 -13.23
N GLY A 60 6.33 11.96 -13.22
CA GLY A 60 7.72 12.37 -13.37
C GLY A 60 8.38 12.90 -12.11
N VAL A 61 7.67 12.94 -10.99
CA VAL A 61 8.20 13.44 -9.71
C VAL A 61 8.37 12.27 -8.75
N ASN A 62 9.54 12.20 -8.11
CA ASN A 62 9.84 11.16 -7.13
C ASN A 62 9.48 11.65 -5.72
N TYR A 63 8.63 10.89 -5.04
CA TYR A 63 8.20 11.18 -3.66
C TYR A 63 8.73 10.12 -2.72
N LYS A 64 9.27 10.55 -1.60
CA LYS A 64 9.76 9.67 -0.54
C LYS A 64 8.84 9.76 0.66
N ILE A 65 8.33 8.61 1.12
CA ILE A 65 7.45 8.52 2.28
C ILE A 65 8.07 7.58 3.29
N LYS A 66 8.26 8.09 4.51
CA LYS A 66 8.62 7.25 5.67
C LYS A 66 7.34 7.01 6.45
N SER A 67 6.99 5.75 6.69
CA SER A 67 5.76 5.38 7.38
C SER A 67 6.00 4.45 8.54
N GLY A 68 5.15 4.56 9.57
CA GLY A 68 5.04 3.60 10.64
C GLY A 68 3.81 2.74 10.42
N ASN A 69 3.99 1.43 10.50
CA ASN A 69 2.92 0.46 10.24
C ASN A 69 2.61 -0.35 11.48
N ILE A 70 1.32 -0.52 11.76
CA ILE A 70 0.84 -1.40 12.84
C ILE A 70 0.14 -2.58 12.15
N ILE A 71 0.65 -3.79 12.39
CA ILE A 71 0.11 -5.01 11.80
C ILE A 71 -0.81 -5.67 12.82
N GLU A 72 -2.08 -5.81 12.45
CA GLU A 72 -3.11 -6.53 13.20
C GLU A 72 -3.54 -7.76 12.39
N ASP A 73 -4.45 -8.58 12.92
CA ASP A 73 -4.79 -9.88 12.30
C ASP A 73 -5.25 -9.80 10.84
N GLU A 74 -6.09 -8.82 10.49
CA GLU A 74 -6.62 -8.67 9.13
C GLU A 74 -6.48 -7.24 8.63
N ARG A 75 -5.64 -6.45 9.29
CA ARG A 75 -5.53 -5.02 9.03
C ARG A 75 -4.09 -4.56 9.18
N ILE A 76 -3.69 -3.64 8.31
CA ILE A 76 -2.44 -2.91 8.44
C ILE A 76 -2.77 -1.43 8.46
N LEU A 77 -2.40 -0.78 9.57
CA LEU A 77 -2.56 0.67 9.72
C LEU A 77 -1.25 1.34 9.35
N ILE A 78 -1.32 2.37 8.53
CA ILE A 78 -0.15 3.08 8.02
C ILE A 78 -0.27 4.56 8.40
N THR A 79 0.80 5.11 8.98
CA THR A 79 0.87 6.53 9.34
C THR A 79 2.14 7.12 8.75
N GLN A 80 2.02 8.22 8.02
CA GLN A 80 3.19 8.93 7.54
C GLN A 80 3.95 9.55 8.70
N ILE A 81 5.23 9.25 8.81
CA ILE A 81 6.14 9.89 9.77
C ILE A 81 6.78 11.10 9.10
N LYS A 82 7.22 10.95 7.86
CA LYS A 82 7.82 12.01 7.06
C LYS A 82 7.50 11.79 5.59
N GLY A 83 7.08 12.83 4.90
CA GLY A 83 6.73 12.71 3.48
C GLY A 83 6.11 13.97 2.93
N PRO A 84 5.55 13.89 1.71
CA PRO A 84 5.04 15.05 0.99
C PRO A 84 3.71 15.58 1.53
N PHE A 85 2.99 14.79 2.32
CA PHE A 85 1.72 15.22 2.91
C PHE A 85 1.94 15.95 4.22
N LYS A 86 1.01 16.82 4.58
CA LYS A 86 0.97 17.39 5.94
C LYS A 86 0.60 16.30 6.94
N GLU A 87 -0.32 15.41 6.56
CA GLU A 87 -0.74 14.28 7.34
C GLU A 87 -1.26 13.21 6.38
N MET A 88 -0.90 11.95 6.60
CA MET A 88 -1.42 10.83 5.83
C MET A 88 -1.56 9.61 6.72
N ARG A 89 -2.74 9.00 6.65
CA ARG A 89 -3.04 7.72 7.32
C ARG A 89 -3.75 6.84 6.31
N ALA A 90 -3.42 5.56 6.34
CA ALA A 90 -4.06 4.59 5.48
C ALA A 90 -4.30 3.30 6.23
N SER A 91 -5.23 2.49 5.75
CA SER A 91 -5.43 1.14 6.26
C SER A 91 -5.72 0.18 5.12
N TRP A 92 -5.10 -0.98 5.22
CA TRP A 92 -5.45 -2.15 4.41
C TRP A 92 -6.27 -3.09 5.26
N ASP A 93 -7.43 -3.51 4.76
CA ASP A 93 -8.28 -4.53 5.38
C ASP A 93 -8.42 -5.68 4.39
N VAL A 94 -8.20 -6.91 4.85
CA VAL A 94 -8.30 -8.10 4.01
C VAL A 94 -9.24 -9.09 4.69
N GLU A 95 -10.36 -9.40 4.03
CA GLU A 95 -11.40 -10.27 4.56
C GLU A 95 -11.60 -11.47 3.64
N GLN A 96 -11.55 -12.68 4.19
CA GLN A 96 -11.85 -13.91 3.46
C GLN A 96 -13.36 -13.96 3.15
N ILE A 97 -13.71 -14.16 1.88
CA ILE A 97 -15.13 -14.28 1.46
C ILE A 97 -15.52 -15.76 1.34
N ASP A 98 -14.68 -16.55 0.69
CA ASP A 98 -14.84 -17.98 0.52
C ASP A 98 -13.46 -18.67 0.50
N GLU A 99 -13.41 -19.96 0.17
CA GLU A 99 -12.16 -20.73 0.23
C GLU A 99 -11.05 -20.19 -0.68
N GLY A 100 -11.40 -19.53 -1.74
CA GLY A 100 -10.43 -19.11 -2.75
C GLY A 100 -10.41 -17.62 -3.05
N SER A 101 -11.21 -16.81 -2.36
CA SER A 101 -11.26 -15.38 -2.65
C SER A 101 -11.39 -14.51 -1.40
N SER A 102 -10.91 -13.30 -1.52
CA SER A 102 -10.89 -12.32 -0.43
C SER A 102 -11.25 -10.93 -0.94
N LYS A 103 -11.82 -10.14 -0.02
CA LYS A 103 -12.10 -8.73 -0.25
C LYS A 103 -10.96 -7.92 0.36
N ILE A 104 -10.36 -7.07 -0.45
CA ILE A 104 -9.31 -6.16 -0.02
C ILE A 104 -9.83 -4.73 -0.12
N SER A 105 -9.63 -3.96 0.94
CA SER A 105 -10.06 -2.57 1.00
C SER A 105 -8.89 -1.69 1.41
N LEU A 106 -8.73 -0.59 0.69
CA LEU A 106 -7.75 0.44 1.04
C LEU A 106 -8.51 1.72 1.38
N LYS A 107 -8.28 2.23 2.56
CA LYS A 107 -8.79 3.53 3.01
C LYS A 107 -7.61 4.46 3.20
N VAL A 108 -7.69 5.65 2.63
CA VAL A 108 -6.64 6.65 2.76
C VAL A 108 -7.24 7.98 3.20
N TYR A 109 -6.67 8.55 4.23
CA TYR A 109 -6.89 9.93 4.64
C TYR A 109 -5.61 10.71 4.38
N ALA A 110 -5.72 11.81 3.65
CA ALA A 110 -4.57 12.67 3.37
C ALA A 110 -4.96 14.14 3.54
N LYS A 111 -4.10 14.87 4.25
CA LYS A 111 -4.12 16.32 4.30
C LYS A 111 -2.87 16.78 3.56
N ASP A 112 -3.04 17.58 2.52
CA ASP A 112 -1.93 17.93 1.66
C ASP A 112 -1.71 19.44 1.56
N SER A 113 -0.61 19.81 0.92
CA SER A 113 -0.42 21.16 0.41
C SER A 113 -1.24 21.29 -0.87
N TYR A 114 -1.59 22.52 -1.25
CA TYR A 114 -2.39 22.82 -2.43
C TYR A 114 -1.89 22.13 -3.70
N PHE A 115 -0.58 22.00 -3.83
CA PHE A 115 0.06 21.39 -5.02
C PHE A 115 -0.26 19.91 -5.19
N LEU A 116 -0.20 19.14 -4.08
CA LEU A 116 -0.48 17.70 -4.12
C LEU A 116 -1.97 17.39 -4.36
N GLY A 117 -2.86 18.30 -3.95
CA GLY A 117 -4.29 18.13 -4.17
C GLY A 117 -4.68 18.03 -5.64
N ILE A 118 -3.90 18.64 -6.53
CA ILE A 118 -4.12 18.57 -7.97
C ILE A 118 -3.70 17.20 -8.51
N LEU A 119 -2.63 16.60 -7.95
CA LEU A 119 -2.11 15.30 -8.37
C LEU A 119 -2.93 14.13 -7.83
N LEU A 120 -3.70 14.35 -6.75
CA LEU A 120 -4.47 13.29 -6.08
C LEU A 120 -5.96 13.40 -6.40
N SER A 121 -6.32 13.51 -7.69
CA SER A 121 -7.72 13.39 -8.10
C SER A 121 -8.23 11.98 -7.84
N ASP A 122 -9.55 11.82 -7.64
CA ASP A 122 -10.17 10.53 -7.39
C ASP A 122 -9.85 9.51 -8.48
N SER A 123 -9.89 9.94 -9.75
CA SER A 123 -9.58 9.06 -10.88
C SER A 123 -8.11 8.60 -10.87
N MET A 124 -7.18 9.46 -10.49
CA MET A 124 -5.76 9.09 -10.40
C MET A 124 -5.51 8.10 -9.27
N VAL A 125 -6.17 8.28 -8.13
CA VAL A 125 -6.03 7.37 -7.00
C VAL A 125 -6.62 6.00 -7.33
N GLU A 126 -7.78 5.94 -7.96
CA GLU A 126 -8.38 4.68 -8.41
C GLU A 126 -7.47 3.94 -9.38
N LYS A 127 -6.90 4.66 -10.35
CA LYS A 127 -5.96 4.09 -11.32
C LYS A 127 -4.70 3.57 -10.62
N PHE A 128 -4.18 4.32 -9.66
CA PHE A 128 -3.02 3.90 -8.87
C PHE A 128 -3.31 2.60 -8.12
N VAL A 129 -4.47 2.52 -7.46
CA VAL A 129 -4.86 1.32 -6.72
C VAL A 129 -5.05 0.13 -7.65
N ASP A 130 -5.68 0.33 -8.80
CA ASP A 130 -5.87 -0.75 -9.78
C ASP A 130 -4.52 -1.30 -10.27
N VAL A 131 -3.57 -0.43 -10.60
CA VAL A 131 -2.22 -0.86 -11.01
C VAL A 131 -1.52 -1.59 -9.87
N PHE A 132 -1.66 -1.10 -8.65
CA PHE A 132 -1.08 -1.70 -7.46
C PHE A 132 -1.60 -3.13 -7.26
N LEU A 133 -2.92 -3.32 -7.31
CA LEU A 133 -3.55 -4.62 -7.10
C LEU A 133 -3.28 -5.59 -8.26
N GLU A 134 -3.25 -5.11 -9.49
CA GLU A 134 -2.85 -5.93 -10.64
C GLU A 134 -1.41 -6.43 -10.49
N SER A 135 -0.52 -5.58 -10.03
CA SER A 135 0.88 -5.93 -9.79
C SER A 135 1.01 -6.96 -8.67
N PHE A 136 0.23 -6.83 -7.62
CA PHE A 136 0.13 -7.84 -6.56
C PHE A 136 -0.29 -9.18 -7.12
N ALA A 137 -1.36 -9.21 -7.90
CA ALA A 137 -1.89 -10.44 -8.47
C ALA A 137 -0.88 -11.13 -9.39
N LYS A 138 -0.19 -10.36 -10.22
CA LYS A 138 0.85 -10.89 -11.11
C LYS A 138 2.03 -11.47 -10.33
N ASP A 139 2.47 -10.80 -9.28
CA ASP A 139 3.57 -11.28 -8.46
C ASP A 139 3.18 -12.57 -7.72
N LEU A 140 1.97 -12.63 -7.17
CA LEU A 140 1.46 -13.83 -6.51
C LEU A 140 1.37 -15.02 -7.48
N ALA A 141 0.85 -14.80 -8.68
CA ALA A 141 0.75 -15.85 -9.71
C ALA A 141 2.14 -16.35 -10.10
N SER A 142 3.12 -15.46 -10.25
CA SER A 142 4.50 -15.82 -10.58
C SER A 142 5.13 -16.66 -9.48
N ARG A 143 4.91 -16.33 -8.22
CA ARG A 143 5.46 -17.08 -7.09
C ARG A 143 4.81 -18.45 -6.95
N ASN A 144 3.50 -18.56 -7.14
CA ASN A 144 2.80 -19.84 -7.07
C ASN A 144 3.30 -20.81 -8.14
N LYS A 145 3.61 -20.33 -9.35
CA LYS A 145 4.17 -21.16 -10.40
C LYS A 145 5.56 -21.71 -10.09
N LYS A 146 6.37 -20.96 -9.32
CA LYS A 146 7.72 -21.37 -8.92
C LYS A 146 7.71 -22.41 -7.80
N GLU A 147 6.66 -22.45 -7.00
CA GLU A 147 6.53 -23.39 -5.89
C GLU A 147 5.96 -24.74 -6.31
N ASN A 148 5.41 -24.83 -7.50
CA ASN A 148 4.91 -26.07 -8.09
C ASN A 148 5.94 -26.64 -9.07
#